data_c53fe52be263122fd24bc0ebbd2870a2
#
_entry.id   c53fe52be263122fd24bc0ebbd2870a2
#
_cell.length_a   1.000
_cell.length_b   1.000
_cell.length_c   1.000
_cell.angle_alpha   90.00
_cell.angle_beta   90.00
_cell.angle_gamma   90.00
#
_symmetry.space_group_name_H-M   'P 1'
#
loop_
_entity.id
_entity.type
_entity.pdbx_description
1 polymer ?
#
loop_
_entity_poly.entity_id
_entity_poly.type
_entity_poly.pdbx_seq_one_letter_code
_entity_poly.pdbx_strand_id
1 'polypeptide(L)'
;MSTERSQFDRSYWHGRRVLVTGHTGFKGSWLAIWLDQLGCKVTGLSLKPSTDPALFEIGNISALCESHFVDIRNVKKVIGLVEKAQPEVVFHLAAQALVRQGYRDPINTFSTNTMGTANILEAIRSTSSVKAMVMVTTDKVYRNNARLKPYKEDDALGGHDPYSASKSASELIIASYSNAFLSAQGVAVASARAGNVIGGGDWAAERLIPDAIRAWSDNQSLAVRHPESIRPWQHVLEPLHGYIVLAQQLASKLELASTFNFGPDFDEVASVRRVIELAQHSWGDAQVTWHDSLSQLHEAGWLRLDSRKSRDELGVQPIWGIDEAVKRTMTWYRNQAQGASPVALCKRDIKDYEVDMGKKMHKNLQEIEIC
;
A
#
# COMPACT_ATOMS: atom_id res chain seq x y z
N MET A 1 -0.60 30.74 16.10
CA MET A 1 -0.22 30.41 14.72
C MET A 1 -1.13 29.28 14.30
N SER A 2 -2.12 29.55 13.45
CA SER A 2 -3.07 28.54 12.95
C SER A 2 -2.27 27.54 12.11
N THR A 3 -2.16 26.32 12.60
CA THR A 3 -1.70 25.19 11.80
C THR A 3 -2.75 24.94 10.72
N GLU A 4 -2.59 25.53 9.54
CA GLU A 4 -3.25 25.02 8.34
C GLU A 4 -2.76 23.58 8.17
N ARG A 5 -3.56 22.61 8.70
CA ARG A 5 -3.33 21.19 8.44
C ARG A 5 -3.53 21.01 6.95
N SER A 6 -2.46 20.66 6.26
CA SER A 6 -2.47 20.45 4.82
C SER A 6 -3.52 19.38 4.47
N GLN A 7 -4.63 19.82 3.91
CA GLN A 7 -5.73 18.96 3.48
C GLN A 7 -5.35 18.28 2.15
N PHE A 8 -5.95 17.10 1.89
CA PHE A 8 -5.93 16.49 0.57
C PHE A 8 -6.48 17.48 -0.48
N ASP A 9 -5.64 17.90 -1.43
CA ASP A 9 -5.98 18.89 -2.44
C ASP A 9 -6.00 18.23 -3.83
N ARG A 10 -7.20 18.01 -4.37
CA ARG A 10 -7.38 17.45 -5.72
C ARG A 10 -6.76 18.33 -6.80
N SER A 11 -6.76 19.67 -6.62
CA SER A 11 -6.27 20.60 -7.62
C SER A 11 -4.76 20.50 -7.82
N TYR A 12 -4.02 20.16 -6.76
CA TYR A 12 -2.57 19.91 -6.79
C TYR A 12 -2.20 18.83 -7.83
N TRP A 13 -3.04 17.80 -7.98
CA TRP A 13 -2.74 16.62 -8.79
C TRP A 13 -3.04 16.81 -10.29
N HIS A 14 -3.92 17.75 -10.63
CA HIS A 14 -4.36 17.93 -12.00
C HIS A 14 -3.19 18.24 -12.96
N GLY A 15 -3.02 17.42 -13.99
CA GLY A 15 -1.96 17.56 -14.99
C GLY A 15 -0.55 17.14 -14.56
N ARG A 16 -0.34 16.75 -13.28
CA ARG A 16 0.97 16.30 -12.79
C ARG A 16 1.42 15.01 -13.45
N ARG A 17 2.71 14.95 -13.76
CA ARG A 17 3.37 13.74 -14.25
C ARG A 17 3.78 12.88 -13.06
N VAL A 18 3.18 11.69 -12.98
CA VAL A 18 3.37 10.78 -11.85
C VAL A 18 3.91 9.44 -12.37
N LEU A 19 5.03 8.98 -11.80
CA LEU A 19 5.53 7.63 -12.02
C LEU A 19 5.04 6.70 -10.92
N VAL A 20 4.38 5.59 -11.32
CA VAL A 20 3.97 4.51 -10.42
C VAL A 20 4.71 3.24 -10.79
N THR A 21 5.63 2.79 -9.96
CA THR A 21 6.22 1.47 -10.14
C THR A 21 5.35 0.40 -9.48
N GLY A 22 5.19 -0.76 -10.11
CA GLY A 22 4.30 -1.81 -9.61
C GLY A 22 2.81 -1.56 -9.92
N HIS A 23 2.50 -0.75 -10.93
CA HIS A 23 1.13 -0.37 -11.32
C HIS A 23 0.27 -1.56 -11.80
N THR A 24 0.87 -2.68 -12.16
CA THR A 24 0.15 -3.92 -12.53
C THR A 24 -0.29 -4.76 -11.33
N GLY A 25 0.26 -4.48 -10.15
CA GLY A 25 -0.11 -5.15 -8.91
C GLY A 25 -1.38 -4.57 -8.28
N PHE A 26 -1.92 -5.25 -7.26
CA PHE A 26 -3.14 -4.87 -6.58
C PHE A 26 -3.17 -3.40 -6.11
N LYS A 27 -2.26 -3.00 -5.20
CA LYS A 27 -2.17 -1.61 -4.73
C LYS A 27 -1.88 -0.61 -5.84
N GLY A 28 -0.98 -0.99 -6.76
CA GLY A 28 -0.57 -0.11 -7.87
C GLY A 28 -1.71 0.17 -8.85
N SER A 29 -2.57 -0.81 -9.11
CA SER A 29 -3.76 -0.63 -9.95
C SER A 29 -4.78 0.32 -9.29
N TRP A 30 -5.06 0.16 -7.99
CA TRP A 30 -5.91 1.10 -7.25
C TRP A 30 -5.34 2.52 -7.26
N LEU A 31 -4.03 2.66 -7.04
CA LEU A 31 -3.38 3.97 -7.08
C LEU A 31 -3.46 4.60 -8.47
N ALA A 32 -3.23 3.84 -9.52
CA ALA A 32 -3.35 4.33 -10.90
C ALA A 32 -4.76 4.82 -11.22
N ILE A 33 -5.80 4.08 -10.77
CA ILE A 33 -7.20 4.51 -10.92
C ILE A 33 -7.47 5.82 -10.16
N TRP A 34 -6.97 5.96 -8.93
CA TRP A 34 -7.18 7.17 -8.14
C TRP A 34 -6.47 8.38 -8.76
N LEU A 35 -5.22 8.21 -9.17
CA LEU A 35 -4.44 9.26 -9.85
C LEU A 35 -5.07 9.69 -11.19
N ASP A 36 -5.64 8.75 -11.96
CA ASP A 36 -6.45 9.06 -13.16
C ASP A 36 -7.67 9.94 -12.80
N GLN A 37 -8.41 9.60 -11.74
CA GLN A 37 -9.54 10.42 -11.27
C GLN A 37 -9.11 11.81 -10.74
N LEU A 38 -7.87 11.96 -10.30
CA LEU A 38 -7.28 13.24 -9.90
C LEU A 38 -6.76 14.05 -11.10
N GLY A 39 -6.82 13.49 -12.31
CA GLY A 39 -6.36 14.15 -13.54
C GLY A 39 -4.86 14.13 -13.74
N CYS A 40 -4.13 13.19 -13.13
CA CYS A 40 -2.70 13.01 -13.32
C CYS A 40 -2.37 12.42 -14.68
N LYS A 41 -1.16 12.70 -15.18
CA LYS A 41 -0.51 11.98 -16.29
C LYS A 41 0.33 10.85 -15.68
N VAL A 42 -0.22 9.65 -15.65
CA VAL A 42 0.41 8.50 -14.99
C VAL A 42 1.28 7.73 -15.96
N THR A 43 2.55 7.53 -15.63
CA THR A 43 3.45 6.55 -16.27
C THR A 43 3.60 5.35 -15.33
N GLY A 44 3.28 4.17 -15.82
CA GLY A 44 3.40 2.92 -15.08
C GLY A 44 4.66 2.15 -15.47
N LEU A 45 5.45 1.69 -14.50
CA LEU A 45 6.61 0.81 -14.67
C LEU A 45 6.42 -0.45 -13.83
N SER A 46 6.36 -1.63 -14.44
CA SER A 46 6.21 -2.90 -13.72
C SER A 46 6.58 -4.10 -14.60
N LEU A 47 6.61 -5.28 -14.02
CA LEU A 47 6.45 -6.52 -14.77
C LEU A 47 4.99 -6.69 -15.21
N LYS A 48 4.70 -7.64 -16.09
CA LYS A 48 3.32 -8.09 -16.35
C LYS A 48 2.67 -8.58 -15.06
N PRO A 49 1.33 -8.54 -14.94
CA PRO A 49 0.63 -9.09 -13.79
C PRO A 49 1.08 -10.53 -13.48
N SER A 50 1.19 -10.85 -12.19
CA SER A 50 1.61 -12.17 -11.70
C SER A 50 0.45 -13.06 -11.28
N THR A 51 -0.79 -12.56 -11.37
CA THR A 51 -2.02 -13.28 -11.03
C THR A 51 -2.95 -13.33 -12.22
N ASP A 52 -3.77 -14.38 -12.30
CA ASP A 52 -4.88 -14.50 -13.22
C ASP A 52 -6.10 -14.97 -12.42
N PRO A 53 -7.17 -14.15 -12.34
CA PRO A 53 -7.27 -12.79 -12.88
C PRO A 53 -6.35 -11.78 -12.17
N ALA A 54 -6.12 -10.63 -12.80
CA ALA A 54 -5.44 -9.48 -12.22
C ALA A 54 -6.28 -8.21 -12.39
N LEU A 55 -6.37 -7.37 -11.36
CA LEU A 55 -7.13 -6.11 -11.45
C LEU A 55 -6.66 -5.25 -12.63
N PHE A 56 -5.37 -5.25 -12.91
CA PHE A 56 -4.79 -4.54 -14.06
C PHE A 56 -5.43 -4.96 -15.40
N GLU A 57 -5.61 -6.26 -15.62
CA GLU A 57 -6.19 -6.80 -16.85
C GLU A 57 -7.71 -6.64 -16.90
N ILE A 58 -8.41 -7.16 -15.87
CA ILE A 58 -9.88 -7.14 -15.83
C ILE A 58 -10.47 -5.72 -15.72
N GLY A 59 -9.67 -4.76 -15.19
CA GLY A 59 -10.01 -3.35 -15.08
C GLY A 59 -9.53 -2.51 -16.27
N ASN A 60 -8.80 -3.10 -17.23
CA ASN A 60 -8.17 -2.38 -18.34
C ASN A 60 -7.38 -1.13 -17.89
N ILE A 61 -6.56 -1.28 -16.86
CA ILE A 61 -5.82 -0.17 -16.25
C ILE A 61 -4.80 0.44 -17.21
N SER A 62 -4.34 -0.32 -18.21
CA SER A 62 -3.48 0.19 -19.30
C SER A 62 -4.11 1.33 -20.10
N ALA A 63 -5.43 1.48 -20.09
CA ALA A 63 -6.12 2.61 -20.72
C ALA A 63 -6.08 3.90 -19.87
N LEU A 64 -5.69 3.81 -18.57
CA LEU A 64 -5.64 4.93 -17.63
C LEU A 64 -4.22 5.48 -17.44
N CYS A 65 -3.19 4.82 -17.99
CA CYS A 65 -1.80 5.22 -17.80
C CYS A 65 -0.92 4.80 -18.99
N GLU A 66 0.20 5.49 -19.20
CA GLU A 66 1.24 5.03 -20.14
C GLU A 66 1.99 3.84 -19.50
N SER A 67 1.58 2.61 -19.83
CA SER A 67 2.06 1.38 -19.18
C SER A 67 3.32 0.83 -19.85
N HIS A 68 4.39 0.59 -19.07
CA HIS A 68 5.65 0.01 -19.52
C HIS A 68 6.02 -1.24 -18.72
N PHE A 69 6.26 -2.35 -19.44
CA PHE A 69 6.71 -3.60 -18.82
C PHE A 69 8.23 -3.64 -18.74
N VAL A 70 8.77 -3.15 -17.61
CA VAL A 70 10.19 -3.05 -17.32
C VAL A 70 10.47 -3.68 -15.97
N ASP A 71 11.52 -4.51 -15.90
CA ASP A 71 12.04 -5.05 -14.66
C ASP A 71 12.88 -3.99 -13.94
N ILE A 72 12.55 -3.69 -12.68
CA ILE A 72 13.28 -2.69 -11.87
C ILE A 72 14.73 -3.09 -11.60
N ARG A 73 15.09 -4.36 -11.80
CA ARG A 73 16.48 -4.85 -11.72
C ARG A 73 17.34 -4.41 -12.91
N ASN A 74 16.71 -3.99 -14.00
CA ASN A 74 17.43 -3.48 -15.18
C ASN A 74 17.61 -1.97 -15.08
N VAL A 75 18.66 -1.53 -14.40
CA VAL A 75 18.94 -0.13 -14.13
C VAL A 75 18.95 0.74 -15.40
N LYS A 76 19.52 0.25 -16.52
CA LYS A 76 19.59 1.02 -17.77
C LYS A 76 18.21 1.32 -18.35
N LYS A 77 17.30 0.32 -18.34
CA LYS A 77 15.92 0.50 -18.81
C LYS A 77 15.12 1.41 -17.88
N VAL A 78 15.36 1.29 -16.55
CA VAL A 78 14.72 2.16 -15.55
C VAL A 78 15.14 3.61 -15.76
N ILE A 79 16.43 3.91 -15.87
CA ILE A 79 16.95 5.25 -16.12
C ILE A 79 16.34 5.83 -17.41
N GLY A 80 16.41 5.12 -18.53
CA GLY A 80 15.89 5.62 -19.79
C GLY A 80 14.37 5.88 -19.79
N LEU A 81 13.60 5.08 -19.00
CA LEU A 81 12.17 5.34 -18.84
C LEU A 81 11.90 6.57 -17.97
N VAL A 82 12.61 6.73 -16.86
CA VAL A 82 12.44 7.88 -15.96
C VAL A 82 12.85 9.17 -16.68
N GLU A 83 13.94 9.16 -17.41
CA GLU A 83 14.39 10.29 -18.24
C GLU A 83 13.34 10.68 -19.31
N LYS A 84 12.69 9.69 -19.94
CA LYS A 84 11.61 9.95 -20.90
C LYS A 84 10.36 10.50 -20.24
N ALA A 85 9.94 9.91 -19.12
CA ALA A 85 8.71 10.24 -18.42
C ALA A 85 8.77 11.59 -17.69
N GLN A 86 9.97 12.05 -17.30
CA GLN A 86 10.18 13.30 -16.54
C GLN A 86 9.16 13.49 -15.40
N PRO A 87 8.98 12.52 -14.49
CA PRO A 87 7.96 12.59 -13.45
C PRO A 87 8.26 13.71 -12.45
N GLU A 88 7.22 14.32 -11.90
CA GLU A 88 7.31 15.29 -10.80
C GLU A 88 7.17 14.60 -9.44
N VAL A 89 6.36 13.51 -9.41
CA VAL A 89 6.11 12.69 -8.22
C VAL A 89 6.32 11.23 -8.57
N VAL A 90 6.93 10.48 -7.64
CA VAL A 90 7.19 9.04 -7.80
C VAL A 90 6.58 8.26 -6.65
N PHE A 91 5.79 7.24 -6.97
CA PHE A 91 5.35 6.21 -6.05
C PHE A 91 6.03 4.89 -6.38
N HIS A 92 6.88 4.39 -5.48
CA HIS A 92 7.57 3.13 -5.66
C HIS A 92 6.89 2.01 -4.90
N LEU A 93 6.07 1.21 -5.62
CA LEU A 93 5.37 0.05 -5.07
C LEU A 93 5.88 -1.29 -5.63
N ALA A 94 6.71 -1.27 -6.68
CA ALA A 94 7.24 -2.49 -7.28
C ALA A 94 8.09 -3.28 -6.28
N ALA A 95 7.69 -4.52 -6.03
CA ALA A 95 8.39 -5.43 -5.11
C ALA A 95 7.95 -6.88 -5.36
N GLN A 96 8.78 -7.85 -4.97
CA GLN A 96 8.32 -9.19 -4.63
C GLN A 96 7.67 -9.10 -3.23
N ALA A 97 6.32 -9.25 -3.15
CA ALA A 97 5.54 -8.88 -1.98
C ALA A 97 5.07 -10.06 -1.11
N LEU A 98 5.37 -11.31 -1.51
CA LEU A 98 4.87 -12.52 -0.87
C LEU A 98 5.95 -13.14 0.04
N VAL A 99 5.66 -13.27 1.34
CA VAL A 99 6.60 -13.83 2.33
C VAL A 99 7.03 -15.25 1.95
N ARG A 100 6.09 -16.12 1.59
CA ARG A 100 6.39 -17.51 1.22
C ARG A 100 7.20 -17.63 -0.06
N GLN A 101 6.99 -16.74 -1.03
CA GLN A 101 7.82 -16.68 -2.22
C GLN A 101 9.26 -16.26 -1.85
N GLY A 102 9.41 -15.42 -0.82
CA GLY A 102 10.73 -15.08 -0.27
C GLY A 102 11.49 -16.30 0.25
N TYR A 103 10.80 -17.23 0.92
CA TYR A 103 11.42 -18.50 1.33
C TYR A 103 11.76 -19.42 0.15
N ARG A 104 10.93 -19.45 -0.91
CA ARG A 104 11.16 -20.27 -2.11
C ARG A 104 12.31 -19.74 -2.97
N ASP A 105 12.42 -18.41 -3.08
CA ASP A 105 13.42 -17.75 -3.93
C ASP A 105 13.96 -16.47 -3.25
N PRO A 106 14.87 -16.63 -2.27
CA PRO A 106 15.39 -15.50 -1.51
C PRO A 106 16.27 -14.57 -2.35
N ILE A 107 17.06 -15.10 -3.29
CA ILE A 107 17.95 -14.29 -4.14
C ILE A 107 17.15 -13.36 -5.03
N ASN A 108 16.10 -13.85 -5.68
CA ASN A 108 15.21 -13.01 -6.47
C ASN A 108 14.50 -11.97 -5.61
N THR A 109 14.11 -12.33 -4.37
CA THR A 109 13.47 -11.41 -3.41
C THR A 109 14.41 -10.26 -3.04
N PHE A 110 15.66 -10.54 -2.66
CA PHE A 110 16.66 -9.51 -2.36
C PHE A 110 17.00 -8.68 -3.61
N SER A 111 17.23 -9.32 -4.75
CA SER A 111 17.54 -8.64 -6.00
C SER A 111 16.42 -7.68 -6.41
N THR A 112 15.17 -8.11 -6.30
CA THR A 112 14.02 -7.27 -6.64
C THR A 112 13.80 -6.15 -5.62
N ASN A 113 13.70 -6.49 -4.33
CA ASN A 113 13.31 -5.51 -3.32
C ASN A 113 14.44 -4.54 -2.98
N THR A 114 15.65 -5.07 -2.77
CA THR A 114 16.79 -4.25 -2.34
C THR A 114 17.45 -3.55 -3.53
N MET A 115 17.91 -4.31 -4.51
CA MET A 115 18.60 -3.73 -5.67
C MET A 115 17.64 -2.99 -6.61
N GLY A 116 16.41 -3.49 -6.78
CA GLY A 116 15.39 -2.75 -7.55
C GLY A 116 15.07 -1.40 -6.94
N THR A 117 14.98 -1.29 -5.61
CA THR A 117 14.83 -0.01 -4.90
C THR A 117 16.03 0.91 -5.17
N ALA A 118 17.26 0.40 -5.08
CA ALA A 118 18.47 1.18 -5.40
C ALA A 118 18.46 1.69 -6.85
N ASN A 119 18.05 0.87 -7.81
CA ASN A 119 17.98 1.25 -9.21
C ASN A 119 16.95 2.36 -9.50
N ILE A 120 15.82 2.36 -8.81
CA ILE A 120 14.84 3.45 -8.91
C ILE A 120 15.42 4.74 -8.34
N LEU A 121 16.03 4.69 -7.16
CA LEU A 121 16.67 5.85 -6.53
C LEU A 121 17.80 6.42 -7.41
N GLU A 122 18.61 5.56 -8.04
CA GLU A 122 19.65 5.97 -8.98
C GLU A 122 19.09 6.66 -10.23
N ALA A 123 17.99 6.16 -10.77
CA ALA A 123 17.31 6.80 -11.89
C ALA A 123 16.78 8.19 -11.52
N ILE A 124 16.24 8.34 -10.30
CA ILE A 124 15.78 9.64 -9.81
C ILE A 124 16.95 10.60 -9.58
N ARG A 125 18.07 10.12 -9.05
CA ARG A 125 19.29 10.92 -8.88
C ARG A 125 19.79 11.56 -10.18
N SER A 126 19.54 10.90 -11.30
CA SER A 126 19.89 11.39 -12.66
C SER A 126 18.83 12.28 -13.30
N THR A 127 17.72 12.59 -12.59
CA THR A 127 16.55 13.28 -13.16
C THR A 127 16.22 14.53 -12.35
N SER A 128 16.11 15.68 -13.01
CA SER A 128 15.88 16.99 -12.34
C SER A 128 14.41 17.34 -12.12
N SER A 129 13.47 16.60 -12.75
CA SER A 129 12.02 16.90 -12.68
C SER A 129 11.36 16.51 -11.37
N VAL A 130 11.91 15.52 -10.66
CA VAL A 130 11.29 14.94 -9.45
C VAL A 130 11.39 15.90 -8.28
N LYS A 131 10.27 16.08 -7.56
CA LYS A 131 10.18 16.89 -6.34
C LYS A 131 9.86 16.04 -5.11
N ALA A 132 9.03 15.00 -5.26
CA ALA A 132 8.59 14.16 -4.16
C ALA A 132 8.62 12.69 -4.54
N MET A 133 9.03 11.85 -3.59
CA MET A 133 9.08 10.40 -3.77
C MET A 133 8.58 9.68 -2.54
N VAL A 134 7.58 8.81 -2.72
CA VAL A 134 7.07 7.91 -1.68
C VAL A 134 7.50 6.48 -1.98
N MET A 135 8.32 5.93 -1.08
CA MET A 135 8.88 4.58 -1.16
C MET A 135 8.06 3.64 -0.28
N VAL A 136 7.24 2.80 -0.90
CA VAL A 136 6.35 1.90 -0.16
C VAL A 136 7.11 0.68 0.35
N THR A 137 7.16 0.54 1.66
CA THR A 137 7.74 -0.63 2.33
C THR A 137 6.65 -1.43 3.06
N THR A 138 6.87 -1.86 4.29
CA THR A 138 5.95 -2.74 5.02
C THR A 138 6.11 -2.58 6.53
N ASP A 139 5.09 -2.93 7.29
CA ASP A 139 5.15 -3.12 8.74
C ASP A 139 6.17 -4.18 9.20
N LYS A 140 6.56 -5.09 8.30
CA LYS A 140 7.49 -6.19 8.59
C LYS A 140 8.97 -5.79 8.56
N VAL A 141 9.28 -4.51 8.33
CA VAL A 141 10.66 -3.99 8.37
C VAL A 141 11.23 -3.94 9.78
N TYR A 142 10.39 -3.95 10.80
CA TYR A 142 10.83 -3.87 12.19
C TYR A 142 11.41 -5.20 12.69
N ARG A 143 12.39 -5.11 13.59
CA ARG A 143 12.86 -6.27 14.36
C ARG A 143 11.74 -6.72 15.29
N ASN A 144 10.96 -7.70 14.80
CA ASN A 144 9.81 -8.19 15.54
C ASN A 144 10.24 -9.16 16.65
N ASN A 145 10.02 -8.75 17.90
CA ASN A 145 10.24 -9.54 19.12
C ASN A 145 8.92 -9.85 19.85
N ALA A 146 7.81 -9.88 19.11
CA ALA A 146 6.46 -10.19 19.60
C ALA A 146 5.99 -9.29 20.76
N ARG A 147 6.47 -8.04 20.84
CA ARG A 147 6.07 -7.09 21.88
C ARG A 147 4.63 -6.60 21.69
N LEU A 148 3.93 -6.33 22.77
CA LEU A 148 2.56 -5.79 22.75
C LEU A 148 2.51 -4.30 22.34
N LYS A 149 3.61 -3.55 22.61
CA LYS A 149 3.71 -2.12 22.25
C LYS A 149 3.83 -1.95 20.74
N PRO A 150 3.02 -1.07 20.11
CA PRO A 150 3.11 -0.78 18.68
C PRO A 150 4.50 -0.28 18.26
N TYR A 151 4.89 -0.59 17.02
CA TYR A 151 6.15 -0.15 16.44
C TYR A 151 6.04 1.28 15.94
N LYS A 152 7.02 2.10 16.35
CA LYS A 152 7.23 3.47 15.88
C LYS A 152 8.27 3.52 14.78
N GLU A 153 8.32 4.65 14.08
CA GLU A 153 9.21 4.84 12.94
C GLU A 153 10.70 4.76 13.29
N ASP A 154 11.07 5.09 14.53
CA ASP A 154 12.42 5.05 15.10
C ASP A 154 12.82 3.70 15.72
N ASP A 155 11.91 2.73 15.76
CA ASP A 155 12.21 1.38 16.23
C ASP A 155 13.20 0.65 15.29
N ALA A 156 14.01 -0.24 15.88
CA ALA A 156 15.04 -0.97 15.17
C ALA A 156 14.51 -1.77 13.98
N LEU A 157 15.16 -1.61 12.83
CA LEU A 157 14.90 -2.39 11.64
C LEU A 157 15.48 -3.79 11.74
N GLY A 158 14.90 -4.74 11.01
CA GLY A 158 15.38 -6.12 10.89
C GLY A 158 14.24 -7.04 10.50
N GLY A 159 14.49 -8.05 9.70
CA GLY A 159 13.49 -9.02 9.27
C GLY A 159 13.96 -10.44 9.53
N HIS A 160 13.07 -11.32 10.00
CA HIS A 160 13.39 -12.71 10.22
C HIS A 160 13.41 -13.51 8.91
N ASP A 161 12.48 -13.25 8.02
CA ASP A 161 12.36 -13.91 6.73
C ASP A 161 12.97 -13.08 5.59
N PRO A 162 13.26 -13.67 4.41
CA PRO A 162 13.91 -12.97 3.31
C PRO A 162 13.11 -11.77 2.78
N TYR A 163 11.77 -11.83 2.79
CA TYR A 163 10.94 -10.69 2.39
C TYR A 163 11.12 -9.52 3.37
N SER A 164 10.93 -9.78 4.65
CA SER A 164 11.05 -8.78 5.72
C SER A 164 12.46 -8.17 5.75
N ALA A 165 13.50 -9.00 5.65
CA ALA A 165 14.89 -8.57 5.61
C ALA A 165 15.18 -7.72 4.35
N SER A 166 14.66 -8.09 3.18
CA SER A 166 14.87 -7.33 1.95
C SER A 166 14.19 -5.96 2.00
N LYS A 167 13.02 -5.85 2.63
CA LYS A 167 12.31 -4.56 2.81
C LYS A 167 12.99 -3.69 3.87
N SER A 168 13.57 -4.28 4.92
CA SER A 168 14.42 -3.56 5.89
C SER A 168 15.70 -3.02 5.23
N ALA A 169 16.33 -3.81 4.36
CA ALA A 169 17.47 -3.36 3.56
C ALA A 169 17.08 -2.21 2.60
N SER A 170 15.88 -2.26 2.02
CA SER A 170 15.36 -1.15 1.21
C SER A 170 15.26 0.15 2.02
N GLU A 171 14.80 0.11 3.27
CA GLU A 171 14.74 1.30 4.16
C GLU A 171 16.12 1.94 4.34
N LEU A 172 17.17 1.12 4.56
CA LEU A 172 18.53 1.62 4.70
C LEU A 172 19.05 2.28 3.40
N ILE A 173 18.74 1.70 2.25
CA ILE A 173 19.11 2.26 0.94
C ILE A 173 18.35 3.58 0.69
N ILE A 174 17.05 3.63 0.99
CA ILE A 174 16.23 4.84 0.88
C ILE A 174 16.85 5.97 1.71
N ALA A 175 17.15 5.72 2.98
CA ALA A 175 17.77 6.69 3.86
C ALA A 175 19.14 7.15 3.35
N SER A 176 19.97 6.21 2.87
CA SER A 176 21.29 6.51 2.31
C SER A 176 21.21 7.43 1.09
N TYR A 177 20.39 7.08 0.09
CA TYR A 177 20.24 7.91 -1.12
C TYR A 177 19.61 9.27 -0.81
N SER A 178 18.61 9.32 0.06
CA SER A 178 18.00 10.58 0.50
C SER A 178 19.05 11.53 1.08
N ASN A 179 19.83 11.06 2.06
CA ASN A 179 20.79 11.88 2.78
C ASN A 179 22.03 12.24 1.94
N ALA A 180 22.56 11.27 1.18
CA ALA A 180 23.80 11.45 0.46
C ALA A 180 23.65 12.26 -0.85
N PHE A 181 22.48 12.20 -1.50
CA PHE A 181 22.31 12.71 -2.85
C PHE A 181 21.04 13.56 -3.04
N LEU A 182 19.86 13.01 -2.73
CA LEU A 182 18.59 13.54 -3.22
C LEU A 182 18.16 14.80 -2.49
N SER A 183 18.39 14.90 -1.18
CA SER A 183 18.10 16.11 -0.40
C SER A 183 18.85 17.33 -0.93
N ALA A 184 20.12 17.18 -1.31
CA ALA A 184 20.91 18.26 -1.90
C ALA A 184 20.40 18.69 -3.29
N GLN A 185 19.67 17.81 -3.99
CA GLN A 185 19.03 18.10 -5.27
C GLN A 185 17.61 18.66 -5.12
N GLY A 186 17.13 18.86 -3.89
CA GLY A 186 15.77 19.33 -3.60
C GLY A 186 14.69 18.28 -3.86
N VAL A 187 15.03 16.98 -3.83
CA VAL A 187 14.10 15.87 -3.95
C VAL A 187 13.76 15.34 -2.56
N ALA A 188 12.51 15.51 -2.14
CA ALA A 188 12.03 14.99 -0.87
C ALA A 188 11.64 13.50 -0.99
N VAL A 189 12.29 12.64 -0.21
CA VAL A 189 12.04 11.19 -0.21
C VAL A 189 11.53 10.75 1.15
N ALA A 190 10.40 10.05 1.17
CA ALA A 190 9.87 9.44 2.39
C ALA A 190 9.58 7.95 2.18
N SER A 191 9.83 7.13 3.20
CA SER A 191 9.34 5.76 3.23
C SER A 191 7.97 5.67 3.89
N ALA A 192 7.11 4.83 3.33
CA ALA A 192 5.74 4.62 3.80
C ALA A 192 5.53 3.15 4.17
N ARG A 193 5.42 2.89 5.47
CA ARG A 193 5.23 1.56 6.06
C ARG A 193 3.76 1.32 6.30
N ALA A 194 3.20 0.26 5.74
CA ALA A 194 1.81 -0.11 5.96
C ALA A 194 1.69 -1.61 6.23
N GLY A 195 0.65 -1.97 6.99
CA GLY A 195 0.33 -3.35 7.33
C GLY A 195 -0.50 -4.06 6.26
N ASN A 196 -1.27 -5.05 6.71
CA ASN A 196 -2.12 -5.84 5.85
C ASN A 196 -3.24 -5.00 5.25
N VAL A 197 -3.40 -5.08 3.94
CA VAL A 197 -4.49 -4.40 3.23
C VAL A 197 -5.42 -5.41 2.59
N ILE A 198 -6.71 -5.07 2.57
CA ILE A 198 -7.77 -5.79 1.85
C ILE A 198 -8.47 -4.82 0.90
N GLY A 199 -9.08 -5.36 -0.15
CA GLY A 199 -9.82 -4.58 -1.14
C GLY A 199 -10.16 -5.44 -2.34
N GLY A 200 -11.11 -5.02 -3.14
CA GLY A 200 -11.48 -5.74 -4.35
C GLY A 200 -10.35 -5.81 -5.38
N GLY A 201 -10.26 -6.92 -6.09
CA GLY A 201 -9.26 -7.12 -7.16
C GLY A 201 -7.87 -7.54 -6.68
N ASP A 202 -7.69 -7.91 -5.42
CA ASP A 202 -6.52 -8.69 -4.98
C ASP A 202 -6.77 -10.17 -5.30
N TRP A 203 -5.92 -10.75 -6.13
CA TRP A 203 -6.02 -12.15 -6.53
C TRP A 203 -4.77 -12.96 -6.16
N ALA A 204 -3.88 -12.38 -5.35
CA ALA A 204 -2.66 -13.06 -4.95
C ALA A 204 -2.97 -14.32 -4.13
N ALA A 205 -2.29 -15.42 -4.46
CA ALA A 205 -2.36 -16.64 -3.68
C ALA A 205 -1.77 -16.45 -2.28
N GLU A 206 -2.21 -17.29 -1.34
CA GLU A 206 -1.72 -17.29 0.05
C GLU A 206 -2.04 -15.98 0.81
N ARG A 207 -3.05 -15.21 0.34
CA ARG A 207 -3.64 -14.08 1.04
C ARG A 207 -5.06 -14.41 1.49
N LEU A 208 -5.41 -13.98 2.69
CA LEU A 208 -6.61 -14.38 3.40
C LEU A 208 -7.90 -14.18 2.60
N ILE A 209 -8.18 -12.95 2.17
CA ILE A 209 -9.42 -12.65 1.43
C ILE A 209 -9.42 -13.25 0.02
N PRO A 210 -8.37 -13.13 -0.81
CA PRO A 210 -8.31 -13.83 -2.09
C PRO A 210 -8.53 -15.34 -2.00
N ASP A 211 -7.94 -16.00 -0.99
CA ASP A 211 -8.13 -17.44 -0.78
C ASP A 211 -9.58 -17.75 -0.36
N ALA A 212 -10.21 -16.91 0.48
CA ALA A 212 -11.61 -17.02 0.86
C ALA A 212 -12.53 -16.90 -0.38
N ILE A 213 -12.30 -15.88 -1.22
CA ILE A 213 -13.09 -15.67 -2.44
C ILE A 213 -13.02 -16.88 -3.38
N ARG A 214 -11.80 -17.41 -3.61
CA ARG A 214 -11.64 -18.61 -4.45
C ARG A 214 -12.40 -19.81 -3.87
N ALA A 215 -12.20 -20.13 -2.60
CA ALA A 215 -12.84 -21.25 -1.94
C ALA A 215 -14.38 -21.12 -2.01
N TRP A 216 -14.92 -19.98 -1.65
CA TRP A 216 -16.38 -19.79 -1.60
C TRP A 216 -17.04 -19.68 -2.98
N SER A 217 -16.34 -19.13 -3.98
CA SER A 217 -16.82 -19.14 -5.37
C SER A 217 -16.93 -20.56 -5.94
N ASP A 218 -16.07 -21.47 -5.48
CA ASP A 218 -16.08 -22.89 -5.87
C ASP A 218 -16.92 -23.76 -4.91
N ASN A 219 -17.70 -23.14 -4.00
CA ASN A 219 -18.49 -23.82 -2.95
C ASN A 219 -17.64 -24.74 -2.06
N GLN A 220 -16.38 -24.37 -1.83
CA GLN A 220 -15.44 -25.08 -0.97
C GLN A 220 -15.29 -24.39 0.39
N SER A 221 -14.90 -25.16 1.42
CA SER A 221 -14.56 -24.62 2.72
C SER A 221 -13.19 -23.95 2.68
N LEU A 222 -13.10 -22.72 3.23
CA LEU A 222 -11.83 -22.06 3.44
C LEU A 222 -11.08 -22.68 4.63
N ALA A 223 -9.86 -23.17 4.41
CA ALA A 223 -8.98 -23.63 5.48
C ALA A 223 -8.18 -22.45 6.07
N VAL A 224 -8.48 -22.06 7.31
CA VAL A 224 -7.79 -20.96 8.00
C VAL A 224 -6.80 -21.51 9.00
N ARG A 225 -5.53 -21.06 8.89
CA ARG A 225 -4.45 -21.35 9.83
C ARG A 225 -4.24 -20.13 10.72
N HIS A 226 -3.91 -20.34 11.99
CA HIS A 226 -3.63 -19.26 12.96
C HIS A 226 -4.76 -18.23 13.07
N PRO A 227 -6.00 -18.63 13.38
CA PRO A 227 -7.15 -17.74 13.44
C PRO A 227 -6.99 -16.61 14.46
N GLU A 228 -6.24 -16.83 15.53
CA GLU A 228 -6.03 -15.84 16.61
C GLU A 228 -4.91 -14.84 16.31
N SER A 229 -4.21 -14.96 15.19
CA SER A 229 -3.20 -13.98 14.78
C SER A 229 -3.81 -12.60 14.59
N ILE A 230 -3.23 -11.59 15.22
CA ILE A 230 -3.68 -10.20 15.12
C ILE A 230 -2.83 -9.45 14.10
N ARG A 231 -3.49 -8.71 13.20
CA ARG A 231 -2.85 -7.90 12.16
C ARG A 231 -3.51 -6.53 12.06
N PRO A 232 -2.76 -5.50 11.65
CA PRO A 232 -3.31 -4.16 11.39
C PRO A 232 -4.02 -4.12 10.03
N TRP A 233 -5.20 -4.77 9.96
CA TRP A 233 -6.01 -4.81 8.75
C TRP A 233 -6.59 -3.44 8.42
N GLN A 234 -6.55 -3.08 7.13
CA GLN A 234 -7.15 -1.84 6.65
C GLN A 234 -7.59 -1.99 5.18
N HIS A 235 -8.54 -1.16 4.74
CA HIS A 235 -8.88 -1.09 3.32
C HIS A 235 -7.70 -0.54 2.51
N VAL A 236 -7.55 -0.96 1.26
CA VAL A 236 -6.45 -0.52 0.39
C VAL A 236 -6.40 0.99 0.21
N LEU A 237 -7.53 1.68 0.27
CA LEU A 237 -7.63 3.14 0.15
C LEU A 237 -7.02 3.88 1.35
N GLU A 238 -6.97 3.28 2.54
CA GLU A 238 -6.38 3.89 3.73
C GLU A 238 -4.90 4.26 3.53
N PRO A 239 -4.01 3.29 3.24
CA PRO A 239 -2.61 3.65 3.01
C PRO A 239 -2.41 4.41 1.69
N LEU A 240 -3.23 4.18 0.65
CA LEU A 240 -3.12 4.94 -0.60
C LEU A 240 -3.45 6.42 -0.39
N HIS A 241 -4.47 6.75 0.39
CA HIS A 241 -4.75 8.12 0.82
C HIS A 241 -3.53 8.72 1.53
N GLY A 242 -2.97 7.98 2.51
CA GLY A 242 -1.76 8.41 3.20
C GLY A 242 -0.58 8.68 2.26
N TYR A 243 -0.36 7.83 1.26
CA TYR A 243 0.71 8.02 0.28
C TYR A 243 0.49 9.25 -0.59
N ILE A 244 -0.74 9.48 -1.04
CA ILE A 244 -1.10 10.65 -1.87
C ILE A 244 -0.90 11.94 -1.07
N VAL A 245 -1.40 12.02 0.17
CA VAL A 245 -1.20 13.20 1.04
C VAL A 245 0.27 13.41 1.35
N LEU A 246 1.02 12.35 1.68
CA LEU A 246 2.46 12.43 1.93
C LEU A 246 3.20 12.98 0.72
N ALA A 247 2.95 12.46 -0.47
CA ALA A 247 3.60 12.93 -1.70
C ALA A 247 3.28 14.40 -2.00
N GLN A 248 2.04 14.82 -1.81
CA GLN A 248 1.61 16.21 -1.98
C GLN A 248 2.35 17.15 -1.02
N GLN A 249 2.47 16.77 0.24
CA GLN A 249 3.14 17.60 1.24
C GLN A 249 4.67 17.61 1.07
N LEU A 250 5.28 16.48 0.73
CA LEU A 250 6.71 16.37 0.42
C LEU A 250 7.14 17.34 -0.67
N ALA A 251 6.30 17.58 -1.68
CA ALA A 251 6.63 18.48 -2.78
C ALA A 251 6.85 19.94 -2.35
N SER A 252 6.37 20.34 -1.18
CA SER A 252 6.49 21.70 -0.63
C SER A 252 7.23 21.75 0.71
N LYS A 253 7.42 20.61 1.37
CA LYS A 253 7.97 20.52 2.74
C LYS A 253 9.08 19.45 2.79
N LEU A 254 10.30 19.86 2.49
CA LEU A 254 11.46 18.95 2.48
C LEU A 254 11.74 18.33 3.87
N GLU A 255 11.36 19.01 4.94
CA GLU A 255 11.47 18.50 6.32
C GLU A 255 10.64 17.24 6.61
N LEU A 256 9.63 16.96 5.80
CA LEU A 256 8.86 15.70 5.86
C LEU A 256 9.57 14.49 5.21
N ALA A 257 10.78 14.70 4.64
CA ALA A 257 11.59 13.61 4.06
C ALA A 257 12.08 12.64 5.14
N SER A 258 11.19 11.75 5.57
CA SER A 258 11.43 10.80 6.66
C SER A 258 10.56 9.54 6.49
N THR A 259 10.43 8.72 7.53
CA THR A 259 9.60 7.52 7.53
C THR A 259 8.26 7.77 8.18
N PHE A 260 7.18 7.17 7.65
CA PHE A 260 5.82 7.22 8.19
C PHE A 260 5.17 5.85 8.24
N ASN A 261 4.51 5.57 9.36
CA ASN A 261 3.63 4.42 9.51
C ASN A 261 2.19 4.77 9.12
N PHE A 262 1.54 3.89 8.37
CA PHE A 262 0.12 3.99 8.00
C PHE A 262 -0.60 2.72 8.46
N GLY A 263 -1.50 2.85 9.40
CA GLY A 263 -2.24 1.73 9.99
C GLY A 263 -3.56 2.19 10.61
N PRO A 264 -4.44 1.23 10.97
CA PRO A 264 -5.70 1.50 11.64
C PRO A 264 -5.47 2.16 13.00
N ASP A 265 -6.56 2.62 13.63
CA ASP A 265 -6.53 3.08 15.00
C ASP A 265 -6.11 1.95 15.95
N PHE A 266 -5.51 2.34 17.07
CA PHE A 266 -4.92 1.38 18.02
C PHE A 266 -5.93 0.31 18.50
N ASP A 267 -7.19 0.70 18.64
CA ASP A 267 -8.27 -0.16 19.13
C ASP A 267 -8.97 -0.96 18.02
N GLU A 268 -8.65 -0.70 16.74
CA GLU A 268 -9.27 -1.32 15.57
C GLU A 268 -8.45 -2.49 14.96
N VAL A 269 -7.59 -3.11 15.75
CA VAL A 269 -6.89 -4.32 15.29
C VAL A 269 -7.81 -5.53 15.38
N ALA A 270 -7.77 -6.39 14.36
CA ALA A 270 -8.60 -7.57 14.29
C ALA A 270 -7.78 -8.86 14.15
N SER A 271 -8.28 -9.94 14.74
CA SER A 271 -7.77 -11.28 14.50
C SER A 271 -8.17 -11.75 13.10
N VAL A 272 -7.43 -12.73 12.56
CA VAL A 272 -7.79 -13.41 11.33
C VAL A 272 -9.21 -13.98 11.42
N ARG A 273 -9.59 -14.56 12.57
CA ARG A 273 -10.94 -15.04 12.85
C ARG A 273 -11.99 -13.95 12.64
N ARG A 274 -11.83 -12.78 13.27
CA ARG A 274 -12.79 -11.67 13.17
C ARG A 274 -12.96 -11.21 11.71
N VAL A 275 -11.88 -11.10 10.95
CA VAL A 275 -11.92 -10.71 9.52
C VAL A 275 -12.71 -11.72 8.70
N ILE A 276 -12.50 -13.01 8.92
CA ILE A 276 -13.20 -14.07 8.19
C ILE A 276 -14.68 -14.16 8.60
N GLU A 277 -15.02 -14.00 9.87
CA GLU A 277 -16.42 -13.94 10.32
C GLU A 277 -17.20 -12.79 9.66
N LEU A 278 -16.59 -11.60 9.58
CA LEU A 278 -17.16 -10.47 8.86
C LEU A 278 -17.31 -10.74 7.36
N ALA A 279 -16.31 -11.39 6.76
CA ALA A 279 -16.35 -11.76 5.35
C ALA A 279 -17.42 -12.80 5.07
N GLN A 280 -17.56 -13.85 5.92
CA GLN A 280 -18.63 -14.84 5.84
C GLN A 280 -20.01 -14.20 5.91
N HIS A 281 -20.23 -13.32 6.90
CA HIS A 281 -21.50 -12.60 7.04
C HIS A 281 -21.84 -11.79 5.78
N SER A 282 -20.84 -11.18 5.16
CA SER A 282 -21.03 -10.40 3.94
C SER A 282 -21.19 -11.25 2.67
N TRP A 283 -20.62 -12.47 2.63
CA TRP A 283 -20.69 -13.37 1.48
C TRP A 283 -22.01 -14.16 1.41
N GLY A 284 -22.47 -14.67 2.55
CA GLY A 284 -23.65 -15.54 2.67
C GLY A 284 -23.23 -16.99 3.02
N ASP A 285 -23.57 -17.95 2.14
CA ASP A 285 -23.26 -19.38 2.35
C ASP A 285 -21.75 -19.67 2.21
N ALA A 286 -20.98 -19.31 3.22
CA ALA A 286 -19.54 -19.44 3.25
C ALA A 286 -19.12 -20.43 4.36
N GLN A 287 -18.34 -21.45 4.00
CA GLN A 287 -17.85 -22.44 4.95
C GLN A 287 -16.38 -22.16 5.31
N VAL A 288 -16.02 -22.39 6.59
CA VAL A 288 -14.66 -22.23 7.09
C VAL A 288 -14.27 -23.41 7.97
N THR A 289 -13.07 -23.92 7.73
CA THR A 289 -12.44 -24.90 8.59
C THR A 289 -11.28 -24.25 9.33
N TRP A 290 -11.37 -24.22 10.66
CA TRP A 290 -10.37 -23.62 11.53
C TRP A 290 -9.32 -24.66 11.92
N HIS A 291 -8.05 -24.34 11.75
CA HIS A 291 -6.93 -25.19 12.12
C HIS A 291 -6.01 -24.49 13.09
N ASP A 292 -5.84 -25.07 14.27
CA ASP A 292 -4.82 -24.65 15.23
C ASP A 292 -3.46 -25.32 14.92
N SER A 293 -2.98 -25.17 13.68
CA SER A 293 -1.74 -25.82 13.28
C SER A 293 -0.53 -24.95 13.58
N LEU A 294 0.46 -25.55 14.24
CA LEU A 294 1.82 -25.02 14.28
C LEU A 294 2.41 -25.08 12.86
N SER A 295 2.37 -23.99 12.12
CA SER A 295 3.09 -23.95 10.84
C SER A 295 4.58 -23.93 11.13
N GLN A 296 5.37 -24.65 10.32
CA GLN A 296 6.84 -24.65 10.44
C GLN A 296 7.49 -23.32 10.05
N LEU A 297 6.75 -22.44 9.36
CA LEU A 297 7.23 -21.12 8.98
C LEU A 297 6.87 -20.09 10.05
N HIS A 298 7.87 -19.31 10.46
CA HIS A 298 7.67 -18.26 11.45
C HIS A 298 6.75 -17.16 10.90
N GLU A 299 5.55 -17.05 11.46
CA GLU A 299 4.65 -15.91 11.26
C GLU A 299 4.54 -15.15 12.61
N ALA A 300 4.81 -13.85 12.56
CA ALA A 300 4.70 -13.01 13.75
C ALA A 300 3.28 -13.06 14.33
N GLY A 301 3.10 -13.44 15.59
CA GLY A 301 1.79 -13.51 16.25
C GLY A 301 1.17 -12.13 16.43
N TRP A 302 2.00 -11.11 16.71
CA TRP A 302 1.59 -9.73 16.96
C TRP A 302 2.40 -8.77 16.12
N LEU A 303 1.70 -7.88 15.41
CA LEU A 303 2.31 -6.79 14.67
C LEU A 303 1.34 -5.62 14.64
N ARG A 304 1.72 -4.51 15.28
CA ARG A 304 0.94 -3.27 15.32
C ARG A 304 1.84 -2.09 15.00
N LEU A 305 1.30 -1.12 14.28
CA LEU A 305 1.97 0.14 13.97
C LEU A 305 1.45 1.27 14.87
N ASP A 306 2.35 2.13 15.29
CA ASP A 306 2.00 3.44 15.83
C ASP A 306 1.95 4.45 14.67
N SER A 307 0.74 4.88 14.32
CA SER A 307 0.49 5.80 13.20
C SER A 307 0.29 7.25 13.66
N ARG A 308 0.66 7.60 14.91
CA ARG A 308 0.49 8.96 15.44
C ARG A 308 1.25 9.99 14.62
N LYS A 309 2.47 9.68 14.19
CA LYS A 309 3.27 10.60 13.37
C LYS A 309 2.55 11.00 12.08
N SER A 310 1.96 10.05 11.36
CA SER A 310 1.20 10.37 10.13
C SER A 310 -0.05 11.20 10.42
N ARG A 311 -0.68 11.03 11.58
CA ARG A 311 -1.82 11.87 12.00
C ARG A 311 -1.39 13.28 12.38
N ASP A 312 -0.35 13.40 13.19
CA ASP A 312 0.09 14.68 13.76
C ASP A 312 0.76 15.56 12.70
N GLU A 313 1.62 14.99 11.85
CA GLU A 313 2.41 15.75 10.87
C GLU A 313 1.70 15.89 9.51
N LEU A 314 0.92 14.86 9.07
CA LEU A 314 0.27 14.86 7.76
C LEU A 314 -1.25 15.10 7.83
N GLY A 315 -1.85 15.00 9.00
CA GLY A 315 -3.31 15.06 9.16
C GLY A 315 -4.04 13.82 8.62
N VAL A 316 -3.32 12.72 8.38
CA VAL A 316 -3.89 11.47 7.84
C VAL A 316 -4.44 10.64 8.97
N GLN A 317 -5.74 10.33 8.93
CA GLN A 317 -6.41 9.43 9.88
C GLN A 317 -7.18 8.34 9.13
N PRO A 318 -7.33 7.14 9.72
CA PRO A 318 -8.17 6.10 9.15
C PRO A 318 -9.60 6.59 8.97
N ILE A 319 -10.21 6.26 7.84
CA ILE A 319 -11.58 6.66 7.50
C ILE A 319 -12.53 5.48 7.73
N TRP A 320 -12.20 4.32 7.19
CA TRP A 320 -12.99 3.10 7.31
C TRP A 320 -12.37 2.13 8.30
N GLY A 321 -13.10 1.79 9.34
CA GLY A 321 -12.74 0.70 10.26
C GLY A 321 -12.84 -0.67 9.60
N ILE A 322 -12.47 -1.71 10.33
CA ILE A 322 -12.37 -3.08 9.79
C ILE A 322 -13.71 -3.60 9.24
N ASP A 323 -14.83 -3.29 9.88
CA ASP A 323 -16.15 -3.77 9.47
C ASP A 323 -16.53 -3.20 8.09
N GLU A 324 -16.33 -1.89 7.88
CA GLU A 324 -16.57 -1.26 6.57
C GLU A 324 -15.55 -1.73 5.53
N ALA A 325 -14.29 -1.87 5.89
CA ALA A 325 -13.24 -2.36 4.99
C ALA A 325 -13.57 -3.76 4.44
N VAL A 326 -13.99 -4.68 5.31
CA VAL A 326 -14.39 -6.04 4.90
C VAL A 326 -15.66 -6.01 4.07
N LYS A 327 -16.69 -5.30 4.51
CA LYS A 327 -17.96 -5.15 3.80
C LYS A 327 -17.76 -4.61 2.37
N ARG A 328 -16.96 -3.54 2.19
CA ARG A 328 -16.61 -2.97 0.88
C ARG A 328 -15.89 -3.97 0.01
N THR A 329 -14.89 -4.63 0.56
CA THR A 329 -14.12 -5.66 -0.15
C THR A 329 -15.03 -6.79 -0.65
N MET A 330 -15.86 -7.36 0.21
CA MET A 330 -16.76 -8.46 -0.16
C MET A 330 -17.83 -8.03 -1.16
N THR A 331 -18.38 -6.82 -1.00
CA THR A 331 -19.35 -6.23 -1.95
C THR A 331 -18.72 -6.05 -3.33
N TRP A 332 -17.45 -5.63 -3.39
CA TRP A 332 -16.72 -5.49 -4.66
C TRP A 332 -16.67 -6.83 -5.41
N TYR A 333 -16.23 -7.92 -4.74
CA TYR A 333 -16.12 -9.24 -5.37
C TYR A 333 -17.48 -9.79 -5.79
N ARG A 334 -18.52 -9.64 -4.98
CA ARG A 334 -19.89 -10.08 -5.35
C ARG A 334 -20.40 -9.34 -6.58
N ASN A 335 -20.24 -8.04 -6.65
CA ASN A 335 -20.68 -7.25 -7.80
C ASN A 335 -19.86 -7.59 -9.05
N GLN A 336 -18.56 -7.79 -8.91
CA GLN A 336 -17.68 -8.19 -10.00
C GLN A 336 -18.10 -9.58 -10.56
N ALA A 337 -18.41 -10.55 -9.70
CA ALA A 337 -18.92 -11.86 -10.10
C ALA A 337 -20.28 -11.79 -10.83
N GLN A 338 -21.07 -10.74 -10.57
CA GLN A 338 -22.33 -10.44 -11.26
C GLN A 338 -22.12 -9.63 -12.57
N GLY A 339 -20.88 -9.42 -13.00
CA GLY A 339 -20.55 -8.74 -14.26
C GLY A 339 -20.35 -7.24 -14.16
N ALA A 340 -20.31 -6.66 -12.95
CA ALA A 340 -19.99 -5.24 -12.80
C ALA A 340 -18.53 -4.94 -13.21
N SER A 341 -18.31 -3.79 -13.86
CA SER A 341 -16.96 -3.37 -14.26
C SER A 341 -16.03 -3.16 -13.06
N PRO A 342 -14.88 -3.86 -12.98
CA PRO A 342 -13.93 -3.72 -11.88
C PRO A 342 -13.46 -2.27 -11.66
N VAL A 343 -13.16 -1.54 -12.73
CA VAL A 343 -12.74 -0.14 -12.62
C VAL A 343 -13.86 0.78 -12.13
N ALA A 344 -15.11 0.49 -12.52
CA ALA A 344 -16.25 1.26 -12.02
C ALA A 344 -16.49 1.02 -10.53
N LEU A 345 -16.31 -0.22 -10.05
CA LEU A 345 -16.37 -0.55 -8.63
C LEU A 345 -15.27 0.17 -7.84
N CYS A 346 -14.03 0.16 -8.33
CA CYS A 346 -12.92 0.91 -7.71
C CYS A 346 -13.21 2.42 -7.68
N LYS A 347 -13.65 3.01 -8.80
CA LYS A 347 -13.98 4.44 -8.88
C LYS A 347 -15.10 4.85 -7.92
N ARG A 348 -16.10 3.98 -7.73
CA ARG A 348 -17.18 4.19 -6.74
C ARG A 348 -16.62 4.20 -5.32
N ASP A 349 -15.84 3.19 -4.94
CA ASP A 349 -15.28 3.10 -3.60
C ASP A 349 -14.31 4.25 -3.29
N ILE A 350 -13.52 4.72 -4.26
CA ILE A 350 -12.69 5.92 -4.13
C ILE A 350 -13.55 7.16 -3.87
N LYS A 351 -14.62 7.35 -4.64
CA LYS A 351 -15.55 8.49 -4.46
C LYS A 351 -16.21 8.47 -3.08
N ASP A 352 -16.69 7.30 -2.64
CA ASP A 352 -17.32 7.14 -1.33
C ASP A 352 -16.32 7.41 -0.21
N TYR A 353 -15.08 6.94 -0.36
CA TYR A 353 -13.99 7.20 0.58
C TYR A 353 -13.69 8.69 0.73
N GLU A 354 -13.59 9.42 -0.38
CA GLU A 354 -13.38 10.88 -0.38
C GLU A 354 -14.54 11.64 0.29
N VAL A 355 -15.77 11.18 0.07
CA VAL A 355 -16.97 11.77 0.74
C VAL A 355 -16.90 11.55 2.25
N ASP A 356 -16.60 10.33 2.70
CA ASP A 356 -16.54 10.00 4.12
C ASP A 356 -15.34 10.68 4.81
N MET A 357 -14.22 10.84 4.10
CA MET A 357 -13.09 11.65 4.55
C MET A 357 -13.53 13.11 4.82
N GLY A 358 -14.25 13.72 3.89
CA GLY A 358 -14.75 15.08 4.07
C GLY A 358 -15.65 15.22 5.30
N LYS A 359 -16.58 14.27 5.52
CA LYS A 359 -17.45 14.25 6.71
C LYS A 359 -16.67 14.17 8.01
N LYS A 360 -15.67 13.26 8.07
CA LYS A 360 -14.82 13.06 9.28
C LYS A 360 -14.02 14.32 9.60
N MET A 361 -13.49 15.00 8.58
CA MET A 361 -12.77 16.26 8.76
C MET A 361 -13.68 17.38 9.31
N HIS A 362 -14.90 17.53 8.80
CA HIS A 362 -15.87 18.53 9.30
C HIS A 362 -16.25 18.27 10.76
N LYS A 363 -16.48 17.01 11.13
CA LYS A 363 -16.78 16.63 12.51
C LYS A 363 -15.66 17.02 13.47
N ASN A 364 -14.42 16.72 13.11
CA ASN A 364 -13.26 17.05 13.96
C ASN A 364 -13.06 18.57 14.13
N LEU A 365 -13.38 19.39 13.11
CA LEU A 365 -13.30 20.85 13.21
C LEU A 365 -14.37 21.38 14.17
N GLN A 366 -15.59 20.87 14.13
CA GLN A 366 -16.66 21.26 15.06
C GLN A 366 -16.34 20.89 16.52
N GLU A 367 -15.71 19.74 16.76
CA GLU A 367 -15.30 19.32 18.11
C GLU A 367 -14.18 20.22 18.69
N ILE A 368 -13.31 20.79 17.84
CA ILE A 368 -12.25 21.73 18.28
C ILE A 368 -12.82 23.13 18.58
N GLU A 369 -13.88 23.58 17.89
CA GLU A 369 -14.51 24.88 18.12
C GLU A 369 -15.39 24.91 19.39
N ILE A 370 -15.73 23.74 19.94
CA ILE A 370 -16.57 23.61 21.17
C ILE A 370 -15.71 23.50 22.43
N CYS A 371 -14.41 23.21 22.33
CA CYS A 371 -13.46 23.17 23.44
C CYS A 371 -12.67 24.48 23.58
#